data_849a2d4b96d95fcb4eab0b5cca8aab5f
#
_entry.id   849a2d4b96d95fcb4eab0b5cca8aab5f
#
_cell.length_a   1.000
_cell.length_b   1.000
_cell.length_c   1.000
_cell.angle_alpha   90.00
_cell.angle_beta   90.00
_cell.angle_gamma   90.00
#
_symmetry.space_group_name_H-M   'P 1'
#
loop_
_entity.id
_entity.type
_entity.pdbx_description
1 polymer ?
#
loop_
_entity_poly.entity_id
_entity_poly.type
_entity_poly.pdbx_seq_one_letter_code
_entity_poly.pdbx_strand_id
1 'polypeptide(L)'
;MLTRRSLLGGISGAVAGALAASPTLADDAPAPGSAAAPAPAPPGNAGAPFSFDLLSERMRDAATRPYAEPTITLPDVIAKLTYDEYKQIAFRPERALWVDTKSLFRLEAFQMGWLFKTPVRLFEIDGDTATPIVFTGKDFEYRPPLDPANFEDVEMPGVAGFRLHFPLNRPDVFDEVVVFQGASYFRALGRGSVYGLSSRGIAIDTATDKPEEFPIFTEFYIERPDPGAGTLTLYAAMDGPSVTGAFQFRIVPGDNTATDVTARFFFRADIQQIGIAPMNSMFLFGESNHYVFDDYRLQVHDSDGLEIVENGGRHIWRALNNPISLANSFFAEESPRTFALLQRQRDYTAYEDAEAHYERRPSLQAEAAGDWGKGNLQLVEIPSDLEQNDNIVAYWTPAEPARAGGKLETSYRLLWGDLKRSDDTIGLAVATRTGVGGPSGIKNEAGLRKFVVDFAGGVLGGLPSDAKIEAKTDVAGGEIVSSTVFKVDVSNSWRLAFDVRPAGPAPLELRSYLAYSDRVLTETWQYQWRPGDEKSRE
;
A
#
# COMPACT_ATOMS: atom_id res chain seq x y z
N MET A 1 -5.64 -27.93 2.53
CA MET A 1 -6.90 -27.17 2.72
C MET A 1 -6.52 -25.71 2.81
N LEU A 2 -6.88 -24.91 1.81
CA LEU A 2 -6.67 -23.45 1.88
C LEU A 2 -7.71 -22.90 2.85
N THR A 3 -7.26 -22.24 3.91
CA THR A 3 -8.14 -21.62 4.91
C THR A 3 -8.83 -20.38 4.34
N ARG A 4 -9.95 -19.95 4.94
CA ARG A 4 -10.70 -18.73 4.53
C ARG A 4 -9.80 -17.47 4.44
N ARG A 5 -8.77 -17.37 5.26
CA ARG A 5 -7.82 -16.23 5.30
C ARG A 5 -6.79 -16.24 4.17
N SER A 6 -6.30 -17.40 3.74
CA SER A 6 -5.34 -17.46 2.62
C SER A 6 -5.94 -17.05 1.28
N LEU A 7 -7.25 -17.11 1.12
CA LEU A 7 -7.97 -16.55 -0.04
C LEU A 7 -8.30 -15.05 0.14
N LEU A 8 -8.51 -14.59 1.39
CA LEU A 8 -8.76 -13.19 1.70
C LEU A 8 -7.50 -12.32 1.56
N GLY A 9 -6.31 -12.86 1.81
CA GLY A 9 -5.03 -12.14 1.64
C GLY A 9 -4.78 -11.61 0.23
N GLY A 10 -5.47 -12.12 -0.79
CA GLY A 10 -5.39 -11.64 -2.18
C GLY A 10 -6.47 -10.63 -2.60
N ILE A 11 -7.50 -10.40 -1.78
CA ILE A 11 -8.71 -9.67 -2.20
C ILE A 11 -9.06 -8.47 -1.29
N SER A 12 -8.41 -8.32 -0.14
CA SER A 12 -8.88 -7.46 0.95
C SER A 12 -8.50 -5.97 0.87
N GLY A 13 -8.11 -5.42 -0.24
CA GLY A 13 -7.65 -4.03 -0.32
C GLY A 13 -8.59 -2.98 -0.92
N ALA A 14 -9.82 -3.32 -1.32
CA ALA A 14 -10.55 -2.41 -2.21
C ALA A 14 -11.99 -2.01 -1.79
N VAL A 15 -12.49 -2.33 -0.61
CA VAL A 15 -13.94 -2.13 -0.31
C VAL A 15 -14.25 -1.51 1.05
N ALA A 16 -13.39 -0.80 1.69
CA ALA A 16 -13.67 -0.18 3.00
C ALA A 16 -14.02 1.33 2.95
N GLY A 17 -14.45 1.87 1.81
CA GLY A 17 -14.69 3.32 1.66
C GLY A 17 -16.15 3.79 1.46
N ALA A 18 -17.15 2.93 1.45
CA ALA A 18 -18.49 3.35 1.05
C ALA A 18 -19.62 2.74 1.88
N LEU A 19 -19.67 3.01 3.18
CA LEU A 19 -20.91 2.86 3.98
C LEU A 19 -21.02 4.01 4.98
N ALA A 20 -21.41 5.18 4.51
CA ALA A 20 -21.95 6.24 5.34
C ALA A 20 -23.24 6.76 4.68
N ALA A 21 -24.33 6.53 5.38
CA ALA A 21 -25.64 7.18 5.39
C ALA A 21 -26.06 8.02 4.16
N SER A 22 -27.05 7.54 3.43
CA SER A 22 -27.82 8.32 2.45
C SER A 22 -28.75 9.32 3.15
N PRO A 23 -28.76 10.59 2.75
CA PRO A 23 -29.95 11.41 2.88
C PRO A 23 -30.80 11.29 1.60
N THR A 24 -32.05 10.98 1.77
CA THR A 24 -33.09 11.08 0.75
C THR A 24 -33.16 12.51 0.23
N LEU A 25 -32.96 12.71 -1.07
CA LEU A 25 -33.35 13.93 -1.77
C LEU A 25 -34.30 13.62 -2.91
N ALA A 26 -35.25 14.53 -3.06
CA ALA A 26 -36.37 14.46 -3.94
C ALA A 26 -35.98 14.52 -5.44
N ASP A 27 -36.88 13.96 -6.25
CA ASP A 27 -36.93 14.03 -7.70
C ASP A 27 -36.78 15.46 -8.26
N ASP A 28 -35.76 15.61 -9.13
CA ASP A 28 -35.80 16.58 -10.22
C ASP A 28 -35.16 15.92 -11.46
N ALA A 29 -35.96 15.72 -12.49
CA ALA A 29 -35.54 15.08 -13.74
C ALA A 29 -34.74 16.07 -14.58
N PRO A 30 -33.53 15.72 -15.04
CA PRO A 30 -32.81 16.53 -16.01
C PRO A 30 -33.28 16.26 -17.44
N ALA A 31 -33.35 17.32 -18.24
CA ALA A 31 -33.69 17.34 -19.64
C ALA A 31 -32.76 16.47 -20.52
N PRO A 32 -33.16 15.98 -21.69
CA PRO A 32 -32.40 15.07 -22.52
C PRO A 32 -31.16 15.76 -23.10
N GLY A 33 -30.01 15.45 -22.56
CA GLY A 33 -28.70 15.87 -23.07
C GLY A 33 -28.18 14.94 -24.15
N SER A 34 -27.57 15.54 -25.13
CA SER A 34 -26.86 15.02 -26.31
C SER A 34 -26.19 13.66 -26.06
N ALA A 35 -26.46 12.70 -26.93
CA ALA A 35 -25.83 11.38 -26.93
C ALA A 35 -24.31 11.48 -26.95
N ALA A 36 -23.67 10.93 -25.92
CA ALA A 36 -22.22 10.75 -25.87
C ALA A 36 -21.78 9.87 -27.03
N ALA A 37 -20.68 10.25 -27.70
CA ALA A 37 -20.08 9.43 -28.75
C ALA A 37 -19.68 8.06 -28.16
N PRO A 38 -19.93 6.95 -28.88
CA PRO A 38 -19.57 5.63 -28.40
C PRO A 38 -18.06 5.55 -28.16
N ALA A 39 -17.69 4.86 -27.07
CA ALA A 39 -16.29 4.50 -26.83
C ALA A 39 -15.68 3.84 -28.08
N PRO A 40 -14.40 4.08 -28.41
CA PRO A 40 -13.78 3.46 -29.58
C PRO A 40 -13.94 1.94 -29.48
N ALA A 41 -14.43 1.34 -30.57
CA ALA A 41 -14.59 -0.10 -30.68
C ALA A 41 -13.27 -0.81 -30.33
N PRO A 42 -13.32 -1.99 -29.66
CA PRO A 42 -12.11 -2.74 -29.38
C PRO A 42 -11.35 -2.96 -30.71
N PRO A 43 -10.00 -2.81 -30.72
CA PRO A 43 -9.22 -3.18 -31.89
C PRO A 43 -9.54 -4.65 -32.21
N GLY A 44 -9.86 -4.93 -33.48
CA GLY A 44 -10.02 -6.32 -33.94
C GLY A 44 -8.76 -7.12 -33.59
N ASN A 45 -8.80 -8.45 -33.64
CA ASN A 45 -7.69 -9.37 -33.28
C ASN A 45 -6.35 -9.10 -34.03
N ALA A 46 -6.25 -8.05 -34.85
CA ALA A 46 -5.03 -7.61 -35.50
C ALA A 46 -4.18 -6.77 -34.54
N GLY A 47 -2.88 -7.09 -34.43
CA GLY A 47 -1.93 -6.30 -33.67
C GLY A 47 -1.86 -4.84 -34.14
N ALA A 48 -1.60 -3.93 -33.22
CA ALA A 48 -1.46 -2.49 -33.47
C ALA A 48 -0.08 -2.00 -33.01
N PRO A 49 0.50 -0.97 -33.65
CA PRO A 49 1.73 -0.35 -33.19
C PRO A 49 1.61 0.13 -31.75
N PHE A 50 2.64 -0.10 -30.95
CA PHE A 50 2.70 0.29 -29.54
C PHE A 50 4.04 0.92 -29.20
N SER A 51 3.98 1.99 -28.41
CA SER A 51 5.09 2.51 -27.62
C SER A 51 4.54 3.23 -26.39
N PHE A 52 5.38 3.45 -25.39
CA PHE A 52 4.97 4.22 -24.20
C PHE A 52 4.58 5.66 -24.54
N ASP A 53 5.20 6.26 -25.55
CA ASP A 53 4.85 7.61 -26.02
C ASP A 53 3.48 7.61 -26.70
N LEU A 54 3.16 6.63 -27.55
CA LEU A 54 1.83 6.49 -28.16
C LEU A 54 0.74 6.29 -27.08
N LEU A 55 1.01 5.48 -26.06
CA LEU A 55 0.11 5.32 -24.92
C LEU A 55 -0.08 6.65 -24.18
N SER A 56 1.00 7.38 -23.93
CA SER A 56 0.96 8.69 -23.26
C SER A 56 0.16 9.74 -24.06
N GLU A 57 0.33 9.77 -25.36
CA GLU A 57 -0.45 10.66 -26.25
C GLU A 57 -1.94 10.33 -26.19
N ARG A 58 -2.28 9.05 -26.25
CA ARG A 58 -3.66 8.60 -26.14
C ARG A 58 -4.28 8.99 -24.79
N MET A 59 -3.54 8.86 -23.68
CA MET A 59 -4.03 9.27 -22.36
C MET A 59 -4.16 10.78 -22.22
N ARG A 60 -3.23 11.55 -22.81
CA ARG A 60 -3.34 13.00 -22.88
C ARG A 60 -4.60 13.42 -23.66
N ASP A 61 -4.88 12.80 -24.79
CA ASP A 61 -6.07 13.08 -25.60
C ASP A 61 -7.36 12.66 -24.85
N ALA A 62 -7.33 11.56 -24.10
CA ALA A 62 -8.44 11.13 -23.26
C ALA A 62 -8.75 12.15 -22.16
N ALA A 63 -7.73 12.80 -21.58
CA ALA A 63 -7.91 13.84 -20.57
C ALA A 63 -8.63 15.10 -21.10
N THR A 64 -8.65 15.33 -22.40
CA THR A 64 -9.39 16.47 -23.01
C THR A 64 -10.90 16.24 -23.11
N ARG A 65 -11.37 15.02 -22.86
CA ARG A 65 -12.77 14.61 -22.96
C ARG A 65 -13.34 14.35 -21.57
N PRO A 66 -14.65 14.59 -21.35
CA PRO A 66 -15.31 14.20 -20.13
C PRO A 66 -15.11 12.69 -19.85
N TYR A 67 -14.94 12.35 -18.58
CA TYR A 67 -14.91 10.94 -18.17
C TYR A 67 -16.25 10.28 -18.47
N ALA A 68 -16.19 9.08 -19.01
CA ALA A 68 -17.35 8.23 -19.20
C ALA A 68 -17.08 6.92 -18.45
N GLU A 69 -17.91 6.64 -17.44
CA GLU A 69 -17.81 5.36 -16.74
C GLU A 69 -18.03 4.20 -17.73
N PRO A 70 -17.16 3.18 -17.73
CA PRO A 70 -17.31 2.05 -18.64
C PRO A 70 -18.64 1.34 -18.42
N THR A 71 -19.56 1.45 -19.36
CA THR A 71 -20.85 0.74 -19.35
C THR A 71 -20.65 -0.62 -20.02
N ILE A 72 -20.67 -1.70 -19.25
CA ILE A 72 -20.44 -3.06 -19.75
C ILE A 72 -21.57 -3.95 -19.28
N THR A 73 -22.15 -4.67 -20.23
CA THR A 73 -23.08 -5.75 -19.95
C THR A 73 -22.32 -7.06 -19.80
N LEU A 74 -22.17 -7.52 -18.57
CA LEU A 74 -21.62 -8.85 -18.31
C LEU A 74 -22.65 -9.94 -18.61
N PRO A 75 -22.22 -11.11 -19.11
CA PRO A 75 -23.08 -12.28 -19.15
C PRO A 75 -23.67 -12.57 -17.77
N ASP A 76 -24.95 -12.95 -17.73
CA ASP A 76 -25.70 -13.18 -16.50
C ASP A 76 -25.01 -14.12 -15.51
N VAL A 77 -24.38 -15.16 -16.03
CA VAL A 77 -23.65 -16.17 -15.24
C VAL A 77 -22.46 -15.57 -14.50
N ILE A 78 -21.83 -14.53 -15.06
CA ILE A 78 -20.73 -13.80 -14.43
C ILE A 78 -21.26 -12.69 -13.50
N ALA A 79 -22.25 -11.94 -13.97
CA ALA A 79 -22.79 -10.77 -13.25
C ALA A 79 -23.43 -11.14 -11.90
N LYS A 80 -23.94 -12.36 -11.78
CA LYS A 80 -24.68 -12.86 -10.61
C LYS A 80 -23.83 -13.67 -9.64
N LEU A 81 -22.53 -13.88 -9.89
CA LEU A 81 -21.64 -14.61 -8.99
C LEU A 81 -21.62 -13.99 -7.59
N THR A 82 -21.91 -14.81 -6.60
CA THR A 82 -21.73 -14.49 -5.20
C THR A 82 -20.26 -14.59 -4.79
N TYR A 83 -19.89 -14.09 -3.62
CA TYR A 83 -18.52 -14.23 -3.09
C TYR A 83 -18.09 -15.68 -2.94
N ASP A 84 -18.98 -16.54 -2.41
CA ASP A 84 -18.66 -17.96 -2.18
C ASP A 84 -18.50 -18.74 -3.49
N GLU A 85 -19.24 -18.39 -4.53
CA GLU A 85 -19.07 -18.93 -5.88
C GLU A 85 -17.78 -18.40 -6.54
N TYR A 86 -17.51 -17.10 -6.44
CA TYR A 86 -16.31 -16.49 -7.02
C TYR A 86 -15.01 -17.15 -6.49
N LYS A 87 -14.98 -17.52 -5.21
CA LYS A 87 -13.84 -18.25 -4.61
C LYS A 87 -13.60 -19.65 -5.19
N GLN A 88 -14.58 -20.23 -5.87
CA GLN A 88 -14.46 -21.54 -6.50
C GLN A 88 -13.87 -21.47 -7.91
N ILE A 89 -13.52 -20.28 -8.38
CA ILE A 89 -12.93 -20.07 -9.71
C ILE A 89 -11.41 -19.91 -9.54
N ALA A 90 -10.66 -20.71 -10.30
CA ALA A 90 -9.21 -20.61 -10.35
C ALA A 90 -8.74 -20.61 -11.79
N PHE A 91 -7.66 -19.89 -12.09
CA PHE A 91 -7.02 -20.00 -13.40
C PHE A 91 -6.36 -21.37 -13.54
N ARG A 92 -6.37 -21.96 -14.75
CA ARG A 92 -5.69 -23.21 -15.05
C ARG A 92 -4.20 -22.98 -15.27
N PRO A 93 -3.28 -23.46 -14.41
CA PRO A 93 -1.85 -23.17 -14.55
C PRO A 93 -1.25 -23.62 -15.89
N GLU A 94 -1.78 -24.68 -16.49
CA GLU A 94 -1.39 -25.18 -17.81
C GLU A 94 -1.81 -24.25 -18.97
N ARG A 95 -2.66 -23.26 -18.70
CA ARG A 95 -3.10 -22.22 -19.63
C ARG A 95 -2.40 -20.89 -19.42
N ALA A 96 -1.50 -20.81 -18.42
CA ALA A 96 -0.76 -19.57 -18.15
C ALA A 96 0.03 -19.14 -19.39
N LEU A 97 0.08 -17.84 -19.65
CA LEU A 97 0.90 -17.34 -20.74
C LEU A 97 2.35 -17.74 -20.54
N TRP A 98 3.02 -18.06 -21.62
CA TRP A 98 4.42 -18.46 -21.72
C TRP A 98 4.76 -19.80 -21.05
N VAL A 99 3.75 -20.63 -20.70
CA VAL A 99 3.96 -21.94 -20.05
C VAL A 99 4.81 -22.87 -20.92
N ASP A 100 4.61 -22.85 -22.24
CA ASP A 100 5.33 -23.69 -23.19
C ASP A 100 6.64 -23.07 -23.71
N THR A 101 7.08 -21.96 -23.09
CA THR A 101 8.32 -21.27 -23.44
C THR A 101 9.41 -21.50 -22.40
N LYS A 102 10.60 -21.00 -22.66
CA LYS A 102 11.69 -20.97 -21.67
C LYS A 102 11.67 -19.72 -20.80
N SER A 103 10.57 -19.00 -20.75
CA SER A 103 10.41 -17.83 -19.90
C SER A 103 10.42 -18.22 -18.43
N LEU A 104 11.03 -17.39 -17.59
CA LEU A 104 10.92 -17.49 -16.12
C LEU A 104 9.61 -16.83 -15.60
N PHE A 105 8.85 -16.15 -16.45
CA PHE A 105 7.57 -15.58 -16.06
C PHE A 105 6.40 -16.43 -16.56
N ARG A 106 5.30 -16.42 -15.80
CA ARG A 106 3.99 -16.91 -16.16
C ARG A 106 2.97 -15.83 -15.84
N LEU A 107 1.94 -15.70 -16.67
CA LEU A 107 0.83 -14.81 -16.39
C LEU A 107 -0.45 -15.60 -16.31
N GLU A 108 -1.20 -15.39 -15.23
CA GLU A 108 -2.52 -15.93 -14.98
C GLU A 108 -3.51 -14.79 -14.75
N ALA A 109 -4.70 -14.90 -15.32
CA ALA A 109 -5.74 -13.89 -15.20
C ALA A 109 -6.71 -14.20 -14.06
N PHE A 110 -7.37 -13.17 -13.51
CA PHE A 110 -8.53 -13.32 -12.63
C PHE A 110 -9.80 -13.14 -13.44
N GLN A 111 -10.73 -14.08 -13.31
CA GLN A 111 -12.04 -13.97 -13.94
C GLN A 111 -12.81 -12.78 -13.37
N MET A 112 -13.59 -12.12 -14.22
CA MET A 112 -14.55 -11.11 -13.77
C MET A 112 -15.69 -11.73 -12.96
N GLY A 113 -16.33 -10.93 -12.13
CA GLY A 113 -17.50 -11.35 -11.34
C GLY A 113 -17.50 -10.77 -9.94
N TRP A 114 -18.56 -11.01 -9.18
CA TRP A 114 -18.77 -10.50 -7.83
C TRP A 114 -18.61 -8.97 -7.77
N LEU A 115 -17.55 -8.44 -7.17
CA LEU A 115 -17.23 -7.00 -7.12
C LEU A 115 -16.40 -6.53 -8.32
N PHE A 116 -15.72 -7.44 -9.02
CA PHE A 116 -14.81 -7.12 -10.13
C PHE A 116 -15.58 -7.14 -11.46
N LYS A 117 -16.37 -6.08 -11.70
CA LYS A 117 -17.26 -5.98 -12.87
C LYS A 117 -16.72 -5.09 -13.98
N THR A 118 -15.69 -4.30 -13.71
CA THR A 118 -15.01 -3.46 -14.71
C THR A 118 -13.90 -4.27 -15.37
N PRO A 119 -13.93 -4.49 -16.69
CA PRO A 119 -12.92 -5.28 -17.38
C PRO A 119 -11.60 -4.52 -17.50
N VAL A 120 -10.54 -5.27 -17.30
CA VAL A 120 -9.18 -4.88 -17.66
C VAL A 120 -8.78 -5.63 -18.92
N ARG A 121 -8.33 -4.93 -19.96
CA ARG A 121 -7.88 -5.54 -21.21
C ARG A 121 -6.38 -5.78 -21.15
N LEU A 122 -5.94 -6.96 -21.60
CA LEU A 122 -4.54 -7.33 -21.65
C LEU A 122 -4.07 -7.44 -23.11
N PHE A 123 -2.84 -6.99 -23.34
CA PHE A 123 -2.18 -7.07 -24.66
C PHE A 123 -0.76 -7.61 -24.47
N GLU A 124 -0.34 -8.49 -25.37
CA GLU A 124 1.06 -8.90 -25.47
C GLU A 124 1.79 -8.03 -26.48
N ILE A 125 2.97 -7.54 -26.11
CA ILE A 125 3.86 -6.79 -27.01
C ILE A 125 4.93 -7.75 -27.53
N ASP A 126 5.05 -7.81 -28.87
CA ASP A 126 6.13 -8.51 -29.57
C ASP A 126 6.80 -7.50 -30.52
N GLY A 127 8.04 -7.08 -30.18
CA GLY A 127 8.69 -5.95 -30.84
C GLY A 127 7.97 -4.62 -30.56
N ASP A 128 7.40 -4.02 -31.60
CA ASP A 128 6.63 -2.76 -31.55
C ASP A 128 5.12 -2.97 -31.74
N THR A 129 4.64 -4.20 -31.68
CA THR A 129 3.26 -4.56 -31.98
C THR A 129 2.57 -5.14 -30.75
N ALA A 130 1.46 -4.54 -30.35
CA ALA A 130 0.59 -5.03 -29.28
C ALA A 130 -0.57 -5.83 -29.85
N THR A 131 -0.75 -7.05 -29.39
CA THR A 131 -1.82 -7.97 -29.77
C THR A 131 -2.72 -8.27 -28.58
N PRO A 132 -4.06 -8.19 -28.71
CA PRO A 132 -4.97 -8.50 -27.62
C PRO A 132 -4.80 -9.95 -27.12
N ILE A 133 -4.80 -10.12 -25.80
CA ILE A 133 -4.87 -11.42 -25.13
C ILE A 133 -6.34 -11.65 -24.77
N VAL A 134 -6.94 -12.70 -25.33
CA VAL A 134 -8.35 -13.05 -25.09
C VAL A 134 -8.39 -14.26 -24.18
N PHE A 135 -9.11 -14.13 -23.06
CA PHE A 135 -9.40 -15.22 -22.16
C PHE A 135 -10.86 -15.64 -22.28
N THR A 136 -11.11 -16.93 -22.11
CA THR A 136 -12.43 -17.55 -22.17
C THR A 136 -12.68 -18.35 -20.90
N GLY A 137 -13.88 -18.83 -20.70
CA GLY A 137 -14.19 -19.73 -19.59
C GLY A 137 -13.33 -20.99 -19.54
N LYS A 138 -12.77 -21.43 -20.68
CA LYS A 138 -11.90 -22.61 -20.77
C LYS A 138 -10.53 -22.42 -20.10
N ASP A 139 -10.14 -21.20 -19.84
CA ASP A 139 -8.87 -20.88 -19.18
C ASP A 139 -8.98 -20.98 -17.65
N PHE A 140 -10.21 -21.21 -17.14
CA PHE A 140 -10.49 -21.29 -15.71
C PHE A 140 -11.02 -22.67 -15.31
N GLU A 141 -10.75 -23.04 -14.07
CA GLU A 141 -11.33 -24.18 -13.37
C GLU A 141 -12.51 -23.69 -12.51
N TYR A 142 -13.65 -24.33 -12.63
CA TYR A 142 -14.86 -24.05 -11.85
C TYR A 142 -15.13 -25.22 -10.92
N ARG A 143 -15.14 -24.97 -9.62
CA ARG A 143 -15.36 -25.99 -8.59
C ARG A 143 -16.80 -25.92 -8.07
N PRO A 144 -17.36 -27.03 -7.56
CA PRO A 144 -18.70 -26.99 -6.97
C PRO A 144 -18.89 -25.84 -5.97
N PRO A 145 -20.03 -25.13 -5.98
CA PRO A 145 -21.30 -25.48 -6.66
C PRO A 145 -21.41 -25.04 -8.13
N LEU A 146 -20.37 -24.46 -8.73
CA LEU A 146 -20.37 -23.99 -10.11
C LEU A 146 -20.36 -25.18 -11.10
N ASP A 147 -21.19 -25.10 -12.15
CA ASP A 147 -21.19 -26.02 -13.27
C ASP A 147 -20.30 -25.44 -14.40
N PRO A 148 -19.15 -26.06 -14.75
CA PRO A 148 -18.25 -25.57 -15.79
C PRO A 148 -18.93 -25.34 -17.14
N ALA A 149 -19.95 -26.14 -17.50
CA ALA A 149 -20.67 -26.04 -18.77
C ALA A 149 -21.36 -24.67 -18.99
N ASN A 150 -21.65 -23.95 -17.89
CA ASN A 150 -22.26 -22.63 -17.97
C ASN A 150 -21.24 -21.51 -18.31
N PHE A 151 -19.95 -21.79 -18.26
CA PHE A 151 -18.88 -20.79 -18.41
C PHE A 151 -17.98 -21.04 -19.63
N GLU A 152 -17.81 -22.28 -20.11
CA GLU A 152 -16.78 -22.66 -21.09
C GLU A 152 -16.81 -21.82 -22.38
N ASP A 153 -18.00 -21.50 -22.88
CA ASP A 153 -18.19 -20.75 -24.12
C ASP A 153 -18.48 -19.25 -23.90
N VAL A 154 -18.29 -18.77 -22.67
CA VAL A 154 -18.53 -17.36 -22.36
C VAL A 154 -17.32 -16.54 -22.76
N GLU A 155 -17.50 -15.62 -23.72
CA GLU A 155 -16.52 -14.57 -24.00
C GLU A 155 -16.55 -13.49 -22.92
N MET A 156 -15.38 -13.17 -22.41
CA MET A 156 -15.23 -12.11 -21.41
C MET A 156 -14.74 -10.82 -22.08
N PRO A 157 -15.33 -9.66 -21.77
CA PRO A 157 -14.90 -8.37 -22.32
C PRO A 157 -13.51 -7.95 -21.84
N GLY A 158 -12.93 -8.69 -20.93
CA GLY A 158 -11.64 -8.53 -20.27
C GLY A 158 -11.55 -9.41 -19.05
N VAL A 159 -10.64 -9.09 -18.15
CA VAL A 159 -10.38 -9.82 -16.91
C VAL A 159 -10.51 -8.89 -15.71
N ALA A 160 -10.61 -9.43 -14.49
CA ALA A 160 -10.66 -8.64 -13.25
C ALA A 160 -9.27 -8.08 -12.86
N GLY A 161 -8.24 -8.60 -13.49
CA GLY A 161 -6.84 -8.33 -13.21
C GLY A 161 -6.00 -9.56 -13.54
N PHE A 162 -4.74 -9.54 -13.17
CA PHE A 162 -3.82 -10.64 -13.43
C PHE A 162 -2.73 -10.74 -12.36
N ARG A 163 -2.05 -11.88 -12.35
CA ARG A 163 -0.88 -12.13 -11.52
C ARG A 163 0.27 -12.65 -12.36
N LEU A 164 1.46 -12.32 -11.90
CA LEU A 164 2.72 -12.79 -12.46
C LEU A 164 3.33 -13.81 -11.51
N HIS A 165 3.82 -14.90 -12.07
CA HIS A 165 4.56 -15.93 -11.36
C HIS A 165 6.02 -15.94 -11.82
N PHE A 166 6.92 -16.28 -10.90
CA PHE A 166 8.36 -16.39 -11.14
C PHE A 166 8.96 -17.42 -10.17
N PRO A 167 10.04 -18.14 -10.50
CA PRO A 167 10.71 -19.04 -9.57
C PRO A 167 11.47 -18.26 -8.48
N LEU A 168 10.72 -17.67 -7.54
CA LEU A 168 11.23 -16.74 -6.52
C LEU A 168 11.89 -17.45 -5.37
N ASN A 169 11.18 -18.43 -4.76
CA ASN A 169 11.67 -19.12 -3.57
C ASN A 169 12.47 -20.37 -3.93
N ARG A 170 12.07 -21.08 -4.97
CA ARG A 170 12.69 -22.30 -5.47
C ARG A 170 12.72 -22.30 -6.99
N PRO A 171 13.80 -22.81 -7.62
CA PRO A 171 13.93 -22.77 -9.09
C PRO A 171 12.92 -23.67 -9.84
N ASP A 172 12.30 -24.63 -9.16
CA ASP A 172 11.32 -25.58 -9.70
C ASP A 172 9.87 -25.19 -9.42
N VAL A 173 9.61 -24.08 -8.72
CA VAL A 173 8.28 -23.61 -8.33
C VAL A 173 8.06 -22.18 -8.80
N PHE A 174 6.99 -21.96 -9.56
CA PHE A 174 6.56 -20.63 -9.97
C PHE A 174 5.68 -20.05 -8.87
N ASP A 175 6.31 -19.22 -8.01
CA ASP A 175 5.61 -18.47 -6.97
C ASP A 175 4.90 -17.26 -7.58
N GLU A 176 3.75 -16.88 -7.05
CA GLU A 176 3.12 -15.60 -7.35
C GLU A 176 4.00 -14.47 -6.82
N VAL A 177 4.34 -13.49 -7.65
CA VAL A 177 5.28 -12.41 -7.26
C VAL A 177 4.69 -11.02 -7.38
N VAL A 178 3.75 -10.79 -8.30
CA VAL A 178 3.07 -9.51 -8.49
C VAL A 178 1.62 -9.74 -8.87
N VAL A 179 0.73 -8.94 -8.32
CA VAL A 179 -0.71 -8.92 -8.63
C VAL A 179 -1.15 -7.51 -8.96
N PHE A 180 -1.93 -7.36 -10.03
CA PHE A 180 -2.69 -6.17 -10.38
C PHE A 180 -4.17 -6.53 -10.34
N GLN A 181 -4.93 -6.00 -9.40
CA GLN A 181 -6.36 -6.25 -9.26
C GLN A 181 -7.05 -5.17 -8.45
N GLY A 182 -8.19 -4.69 -8.95
CA GLY A 182 -9.03 -3.69 -8.31
C GLY A 182 -8.52 -2.26 -8.49
N ALA A 183 -9.31 -1.39 -9.08
CA ALA A 183 -8.95 0.00 -9.39
C ALA A 183 -7.53 0.12 -9.98
N SER A 184 -6.61 0.81 -9.30
CA SER A 184 -5.20 0.88 -9.70
C SER A 184 -4.27 0.22 -8.68
N TYR A 185 -4.78 -0.73 -7.87
CA TYR A 185 -3.99 -1.42 -6.86
C TYR A 185 -3.08 -2.50 -7.45
N PHE A 186 -1.91 -2.64 -6.85
CA PHE A 186 -0.98 -3.73 -7.13
C PHE A 186 -0.15 -4.08 -5.89
N ARG A 187 0.34 -5.31 -5.85
CA ARG A 187 1.15 -5.87 -4.75
C ARG A 187 2.29 -6.68 -5.32
N ALA A 188 3.41 -6.72 -4.60
CA ALA A 188 4.50 -7.63 -4.93
C ALA A 188 5.04 -8.34 -3.69
N LEU A 189 5.80 -9.40 -3.92
CA LEU A 189 6.44 -10.23 -2.90
C LEU A 189 7.94 -10.28 -3.10
N GLY A 190 8.69 -10.07 -2.02
CA GLY A 190 10.09 -10.52 -1.95
C GLY A 190 10.18 -11.99 -1.56
N ARG A 191 11.36 -12.57 -1.67
CA ARG A 191 11.63 -13.96 -1.30
C ARG A 191 11.18 -14.25 0.14
N GLY A 192 10.45 -15.34 0.34
CA GLY A 192 9.97 -15.77 1.65
C GLY A 192 8.78 -14.98 2.22
N SER A 193 8.34 -13.93 1.53
CA SER A 193 7.21 -13.12 1.96
C SER A 193 5.85 -13.77 1.66
N VAL A 194 4.83 -13.33 2.40
CA VAL A 194 3.41 -13.55 2.10
C VAL A 194 2.74 -12.19 1.85
N TYR A 195 1.55 -12.15 1.23
CA TYR A 195 0.90 -10.88 0.93
C TYR A 195 0.55 -10.07 2.19
N GLY A 196 0.82 -8.78 2.12
CA GLY A 196 0.47 -7.75 3.08
C GLY A 196 0.05 -6.48 2.37
N LEU A 197 0.75 -5.40 2.62
CA LEU A 197 0.50 -4.07 2.09
C LEU A 197 0.48 -3.99 0.56
N SER A 198 -0.10 -2.92 0.02
CA SER A 198 -0.26 -2.67 -1.41
C SER A 198 0.24 -1.28 -1.81
N SER A 199 0.38 -1.07 -3.12
CA SER A 199 0.52 0.25 -3.74
C SER A 199 -0.62 0.47 -4.73
N ARG A 200 -0.81 1.70 -5.19
CA ARG A 200 -1.76 2.05 -6.25
C ARG A 200 -1.19 3.12 -7.19
N GLY A 201 -1.80 3.28 -8.36
CA GLY A 201 -1.30 4.20 -9.38
C GLY A 201 -1.17 5.64 -8.90
N ILE A 202 -2.20 6.15 -8.20
CA ILE A 202 -2.25 7.50 -7.63
C ILE A 202 -3.26 7.54 -6.48
N ALA A 203 -3.05 8.41 -5.51
CA ALA A 203 -4.04 8.78 -4.50
C ALA A 203 -4.64 10.14 -4.86
N ILE A 204 -5.97 10.28 -4.78
CA ILE A 204 -6.67 11.52 -5.10
C ILE A 204 -7.64 11.85 -3.99
N ASP A 205 -7.45 13.01 -3.39
CA ASP A 205 -8.29 13.57 -2.32
C ASP A 205 -8.46 12.61 -1.12
N THR A 206 -7.47 11.73 -0.88
CA THR A 206 -7.46 10.77 0.23
C THR A 206 -7.48 11.50 1.56
N ALA A 207 -8.47 11.19 2.41
CA ALA A 207 -8.65 11.79 3.73
C ALA A 207 -8.75 13.34 3.74
N THR A 208 -9.30 13.91 2.68
CA THR A 208 -9.70 15.32 2.60
C THR A 208 -11.18 15.49 2.94
N ASP A 209 -11.71 16.71 2.78
CA ASP A 209 -13.14 17.01 2.89
C ASP A 209 -13.95 16.59 1.66
N LYS A 210 -13.28 16.18 0.59
CA LYS A 210 -13.90 15.65 -0.63
C LYS A 210 -13.94 14.13 -0.62
N PRO A 211 -14.86 13.52 -1.38
CA PRO A 211 -14.81 12.09 -1.64
C PRO A 211 -13.50 11.68 -2.32
N GLU A 212 -12.89 10.62 -1.84
CA GLU A 212 -11.71 10.04 -2.47
C GLU A 212 -12.06 9.48 -3.85
N GLU A 213 -11.20 9.75 -4.84
CA GLU A 213 -11.32 9.19 -6.19
C GLU A 213 -10.37 8.00 -6.37
N PHE A 214 -10.85 6.96 -7.04
CA PHE A 214 -10.12 5.75 -7.36
C PHE A 214 -10.02 5.54 -8.87
N PRO A 215 -9.05 6.17 -9.57
CA PRO A 215 -8.79 5.89 -10.98
C PRO A 215 -8.46 4.42 -11.20
N ILE A 216 -8.88 3.86 -12.33
CA ILE A 216 -8.75 2.44 -12.65
C ILE A 216 -7.72 2.20 -13.74
N PHE A 217 -6.95 1.11 -13.63
CA PHE A 217 -6.21 0.58 -14.77
C PHE A 217 -7.19 -0.12 -15.71
N THR A 218 -7.27 0.36 -16.92
CA THR A 218 -8.21 -0.14 -17.94
C THR A 218 -7.57 -1.10 -18.92
N GLU A 219 -6.26 -0.97 -19.12
CA GLU A 219 -5.49 -1.76 -20.08
C GLU A 219 -4.08 -2.00 -19.56
N PHE A 220 -3.54 -3.18 -19.87
CA PHE A 220 -2.13 -3.49 -19.70
C PHE A 220 -1.53 -4.01 -21.00
N TYR A 221 -0.32 -3.56 -21.29
CA TYR A 221 0.51 -3.97 -22.41
C TYR A 221 1.77 -4.61 -21.85
N ILE A 222 1.99 -5.88 -22.13
CA ILE A 222 3.01 -6.68 -21.44
C ILE A 222 4.00 -7.18 -22.48
N GLU A 223 5.28 -6.80 -22.35
CA GLU A 223 6.33 -7.28 -23.22
C GLU A 223 6.47 -8.80 -23.08
N ARG A 224 6.52 -9.51 -24.22
CA ARG A 224 6.81 -10.94 -24.21
C ARG A 224 8.21 -11.14 -23.62
N PRO A 225 8.34 -11.87 -22.51
CA PRO A 225 9.65 -12.05 -21.87
C PRO A 225 10.56 -12.95 -22.73
N ASP A 226 11.81 -12.54 -22.89
CA ASP A 226 12.85 -13.37 -23.49
C ASP A 226 13.09 -14.65 -22.68
N PRO A 227 13.55 -15.73 -23.32
CA PRO A 227 13.94 -16.95 -22.62
C PRO A 227 14.99 -16.67 -21.51
N GLY A 228 14.65 -17.06 -20.28
CA GLY A 228 15.53 -16.87 -19.11
C GLY A 228 15.64 -15.43 -18.59
N ALA A 229 14.87 -14.48 -19.11
CA ALA A 229 14.87 -13.11 -18.60
C ALA A 229 14.43 -13.04 -17.15
N GLY A 230 15.19 -12.35 -16.30
CA GLY A 230 14.89 -12.08 -14.89
C GLY A 230 14.13 -10.76 -14.69
N THR A 231 13.71 -10.10 -15.75
CA THR A 231 13.00 -8.82 -15.72
C THR A 231 11.83 -8.87 -16.67
N LEU A 232 10.71 -8.26 -16.27
CA LEU A 232 9.53 -8.08 -17.11
C LEU A 232 9.14 -6.61 -17.15
N THR A 233 8.88 -6.08 -18.34
CA THR A 233 8.33 -4.74 -18.56
C THR A 233 6.86 -4.84 -18.93
N LEU A 234 6.06 -3.95 -18.36
CA LEU A 234 4.67 -3.78 -18.76
C LEU A 234 4.25 -2.31 -18.66
N TYR A 235 3.21 -1.97 -19.39
CA TYR A 235 2.65 -0.63 -19.41
C TYR A 235 1.17 -0.69 -19.07
N ALA A 236 0.64 0.39 -18.48
CA ALA A 236 -0.78 0.47 -18.15
C ALA A 236 -1.39 1.81 -18.56
N ALA A 237 -2.63 1.75 -19.04
CA ALA A 237 -3.51 2.90 -19.17
C ALA A 237 -4.37 3.03 -17.92
N MET A 238 -4.42 4.22 -17.35
CA MET A 238 -5.26 4.54 -16.19
C MET A 238 -6.28 5.61 -16.58
N ASP A 239 -7.51 5.47 -16.12
CA ASP A 239 -8.59 6.43 -16.36
C ASP A 239 -9.42 6.69 -15.11
N GLY A 240 -9.89 7.93 -14.95
CA GLY A 240 -10.71 8.39 -13.83
C GLY A 240 -11.37 9.74 -14.11
N PRO A 241 -12.31 10.16 -13.27
CA PRO A 241 -13.05 11.41 -13.43
C PRO A 241 -12.16 12.65 -13.55
N SER A 242 -11.08 12.75 -12.76
CA SER A 242 -10.22 13.93 -12.72
C SER A 242 -8.87 13.76 -13.42
N VAL A 243 -8.46 12.52 -13.74
CA VAL A 243 -7.13 12.22 -14.26
C VAL A 243 -7.11 11.05 -15.21
N THR A 244 -6.20 11.08 -16.19
CA THR A 244 -5.75 9.91 -16.95
C THR A 244 -4.27 9.70 -16.72
N GLY A 245 -3.77 8.48 -16.96
CA GLY A 245 -2.35 8.17 -16.80
C GLY A 245 -1.84 7.11 -17.73
N ALA A 246 -0.58 7.24 -18.12
CA ALA A 246 0.21 6.21 -18.78
C ALA A 246 1.34 5.78 -17.83
N PHE A 247 1.44 4.48 -17.59
CA PHE A 247 2.44 3.90 -16.69
C PHE A 247 3.37 2.95 -17.43
N GLN A 248 4.62 2.93 -17.01
CA GLN A 248 5.58 1.88 -17.31
C GLN A 248 6.04 1.27 -15.99
N PHE A 249 6.01 -0.05 -15.92
CA PHE A 249 6.51 -0.84 -14.78
C PHE A 249 7.63 -1.76 -15.28
N ARG A 250 8.78 -1.73 -14.62
CA ARG A 250 9.86 -2.67 -14.84
C ARG A 250 10.03 -3.50 -13.56
N ILE A 251 9.68 -4.77 -13.63
CA ILE A 251 9.61 -5.68 -12.49
C ILE A 251 10.85 -6.57 -12.46
N VAL A 252 11.52 -6.62 -11.33
CA VAL A 252 12.71 -7.45 -11.07
C VAL A 252 12.48 -8.26 -9.79
N PRO A 253 12.00 -9.51 -9.89
CA PRO A 253 11.84 -10.38 -8.74
C PRO A 253 13.17 -10.67 -8.03
N GLY A 254 13.15 -10.75 -6.69
CA GLY A 254 14.36 -10.99 -5.90
C GLY A 254 14.08 -11.14 -4.41
N ASP A 255 15.14 -11.10 -3.59
CA ASP A 255 14.99 -11.06 -2.12
C ASP A 255 14.12 -9.87 -1.71
N ASN A 256 14.36 -8.73 -2.33
CA ASN A 256 13.43 -7.62 -2.40
C ASN A 256 13.03 -7.47 -3.88
N THR A 257 11.75 -7.68 -4.20
CA THR A 257 11.27 -7.47 -5.56
C THR A 257 11.21 -5.97 -5.84
N ALA A 258 11.93 -5.55 -6.87
CA ALA A 258 11.96 -4.16 -7.32
C ALA A 258 10.94 -3.93 -8.44
N THR A 259 10.25 -2.79 -8.36
CA THR A 259 9.36 -2.31 -9.43
C THR A 259 9.73 -0.86 -9.72
N ASP A 260 10.42 -0.63 -10.84
CA ASP A 260 10.65 0.73 -11.34
C ASP A 260 9.38 1.22 -12.02
N VAL A 261 8.90 2.38 -11.62
CA VAL A 261 7.67 2.98 -12.13
C VAL A 261 7.98 4.32 -12.78
N THR A 262 7.51 4.52 -14.02
CA THR A 262 7.39 5.85 -14.63
C THR A 262 5.93 6.08 -14.92
N ALA A 263 5.39 7.19 -14.42
CA ALA A 263 4.00 7.57 -14.57
C ALA A 263 3.88 8.96 -15.19
N ARG A 264 3.02 9.09 -16.21
CA ARG A 264 2.66 10.33 -16.87
C ARG A 264 1.18 10.59 -16.65
N PHE A 265 0.86 11.61 -15.86
CA PHE A 265 -0.50 12.02 -15.53
C PHE A 265 -0.94 13.20 -16.37
N PHE A 266 -2.22 13.22 -16.74
CA PHE A 266 -2.88 14.30 -17.46
C PHE A 266 -4.20 14.62 -16.76
N PHE A 267 -4.36 15.85 -16.29
CA PHE A 267 -5.47 16.23 -15.41
C PHE A 267 -6.66 16.79 -16.20
N ARG A 268 -7.83 16.15 -16.03
CA ARG A 268 -9.11 16.63 -16.58
C ARG A 268 -9.69 17.78 -15.78
N ALA A 269 -9.46 17.78 -14.48
CA ALA A 269 -10.03 18.73 -13.53
C ALA A 269 -8.95 19.22 -12.55
N ASP A 270 -9.27 20.27 -11.80
CA ASP A 270 -8.49 20.67 -10.64
C ASP A 270 -8.66 19.63 -9.53
N ILE A 271 -7.55 19.13 -9.00
CA ILE A 271 -7.50 18.17 -7.90
C ILE A 271 -6.93 18.90 -6.68
N GLN A 272 -7.59 18.75 -5.54
CA GLN A 272 -7.15 19.40 -4.30
C GLN A 272 -5.85 18.79 -3.80
N GLN A 273 -5.76 17.45 -3.83
CA GLN A 273 -4.61 16.72 -3.33
C GLN A 273 -4.34 15.48 -4.17
N ILE A 274 -3.11 15.37 -4.66
CA ILE A 274 -2.60 14.14 -5.30
C ILE A 274 -1.53 13.50 -4.43
N GLY A 275 -1.51 12.17 -4.43
CA GLY A 275 -0.47 11.38 -3.77
C GLY A 275 0.28 10.51 -4.77
N ILE A 276 1.60 10.66 -4.79
CA ILE A 276 2.54 9.92 -5.64
C ILE A 276 3.11 8.75 -4.85
N ALA A 277 3.34 7.61 -5.52
CA ALA A 277 3.80 6.36 -4.92
C ALA A 277 3.01 5.96 -3.66
N PRO A 278 1.67 5.93 -3.72
CA PRO A 278 0.87 5.64 -2.53
C PRO A 278 1.06 4.21 -2.07
N MET A 279 1.16 4.06 -0.75
CA MET A 279 1.24 2.78 -0.05
C MET A 279 0.01 2.61 0.83
N ASN A 280 -0.62 1.45 0.79
CA ASN A 280 -1.74 1.09 1.64
C ASN A 280 -1.35 -0.09 2.51
N SER A 281 -1.59 0.01 3.81
CA SER A 281 -1.23 -1.00 4.80
C SER A 281 -2.29 -1.13 5.89
N MET A 282 -2.12 -2.09 6.76
CA MET A 282 -3.00 -2.33 7.90
C MET A 282 -2.21 -2.23 9.20
N PHE A 283 -2.76 -1.50 10.18
CA PHE A 283 -2.32 -1.48 11.57
C PHE A 283 -3.57 -1.52 12.46
N LEU A 284 -3.87 -2.69 13.02
CA LEU A 284 -4.98 -2.82 13.95
C LEU A 284 -4.51 -2.49 15.37
N PHE A 285 -3.49 -3.18 15.86
CA PHE A 285 -2.81 -2.87 17.10
C PHE A 285 -1.38 -3.43 17.14
N GLY A 286 -0.57 -2.83 18.00
CA GLY A 286 0.78 -3.25 18.34
C GLY A 286 1.06 -3.04 19.83
N GLU A 287 2.33 -3.09 20.26
CA GLU A 287 2.74 -2.94 21.67
C GLU A 287 2.25 -1.63 22.33
N SER A 288 1.97 -0.59 21.53
CA SER A 288 1.54 0.73 22.01
C SER A 288 0.07 0.79 22.43
N ASN A 289 -0.79 -0.05 21.85
CA ASN A 289 -2.25 0.05 21.98
C ASN A 289 -2.98 -1.30 22.10
N HIS A 290 -2.27 -2.43 22.21
CA HIS A 290 -2.87 -3.77 22.35
C HIS A 290 -3.94 -3.84 23.46
N TYR A 291 -3.72 -3.15 24.58
CA TYR A 291 -4.61 -3.17 25.75
C TYR A 291 -6.04 -2.64 25.50
N VAL A 292 -6.32 -2.02 24.34
CA VAL A 292 -7.67 -1.58 23.97
C VAL A 292 -8.42 -2.60 23.10
N PHE A 293 -7.77 -3.72 22.74
CA PHE A 293 -8.33 -4.80 21.94
C PHE A 293 -8.42 -6.09 22.77
N ASP A 294 -9.53 -6.81 22.63
CA ASP A 294 -9.71 -8.13 23.25
C ASP A 294 -9.29 -9.23 22.24
N ASP A 295 -7.98 -9.41 22.09
CA ASP A 295 -7.37 -10.37 21.17
C ASP A 295 -6.23 -11.12 21.87
N TYR A 296 -6.08 -12.42 21.60
CA TYR A 296 -5.01 -13.24 22.19
C TYR A 296 -3.63 -12.91 21.60
N ARG A 297 -3.59 -12.38 20.38
CA ARG A 297 -2.36 -11.96 19.70
C ARG A 297 -1.83 -10.67 20.34
N LEU A 298 -0.52 -10.52 20.41
CA LEU A 298 0.09 -9.31 20.96
C LEU A 298 0.13 -8.14 19.99
N GLN A 299 0.16 -8.45 18.69
CA GLN A 299 0.23 -7.48 17.60
C GLN A 299 -0.53 -8.00 16.37
N VAL A 300 -1.20 -7.10 15.65
CA VAL A 300 -1.87 -7.39 14.37
C VAL A 300 -1.65 -6.21 13.43
N HIS A 301 -0.68 -6.33 12.55
CA HIS A 301 -0.36 -5.28 11.57
C HIS A 301 0.50 -5.80 10.40
N ASP A 302 0.39 -5.14 9.25
CA ASP A 302 1.24 -5.37 8.07
C ASP A 302 2.48 -4.48 8.09
N SER A 303 2.41 -3.36 8.80
CA SER A 303 3.52 -2.44 9.01
C SER A 303 3.45 -1.88 10.43
N ASP A 304 4.58 -1.68 11.08
CA ASP A 304 4.67 -1.13 12.42
C ASP A 304 5.12 0.35 12.45
N GLY A 305 5.62 0.88 11.32
CA GLY A 305 6.01 2.29 11.23
C GLY A 305 6.25 2.80 9.82
N LEU A 306 6.22 4.13 9.73
CA LEU A 306 6.67 4.88 8.56
C LEU A 306 8.12 5.33 8.78
N GLU A 307 9.04 4.87 7.95
CA GLU A 307 10.39 5.43 7.86
C GLU A 307 10.45 6.52 6.81
N ILE A 308 11.15 7.62 7.10
CA ILE A 308 11.47 8.69 6.16
C ILE A 308 12.97 8.91 6.20
N VAL A 309 13.62 8.87 5.04
CA VAL A 309 15.00 9.29 4.89
C VAL A 309 15.01 10.59 4.11
N GLU A 310 15.30 11.67 4.81
CA GLU A 310 15.39 13.01 4.22
C GLU A 310 16.58 13.11 3.27
N ASN A 311 16.53 14.06 2.35
CA ASN A 311 17.63 14.33 1.43
C ASN A 311 18.95 14.64 2.18
N GLY A 312 18.88 15.30 3.32
CA GLY A 312 20.00 15.58 4.23
C GLY A 312 20.52 14.36 4.99
N GLY A 313 19.94 13.17 4.82
CA GLY A 313 20.38 11.92 5.47
C GLY A 313 19.86 11.75 6.90
N ARG A 314 18.96 12.59 7.38
CA ARG A 314 18.26 12.36 8.66
C ARG A 314 17.22 11.26 8.49
N HIS A 315 17.17 10.36 9.47
CA HIS A 315 16.19 9.27 9.52
C HIS A 315 15.10 9.61 10.54
N ILE A 316 13.86 9.47 10.14
CA ILE A 316 12.67 9.59 10.98
C ILE A 316 11.97 8.25 11.01
N TRP A 317 11.55 7.82 12.19
CA TRP A 317 10.69 6.68 12.43
C TRP A 317 9.39 7.14 13.08
N ARG A 318 8.31 7.14 12.34
CA ARG A 318 6.96 7.43 12.83
C ARG A 318 6.25 6.10 13.12
N ALA A 319 6.26 5.69 14.41
CA ALA A 319 5.53 4.49 14.81
C ALA A 319 4.03 4.67 14.55
N LEU A 320 3.39 3.66 13.95
CA LEU A 320 1.97 3.71 13.58
C LEU A 320 1.05 3.61 14.80
N ASN A 321 -0.16 4.10 14.60
CA ASN A 321 -1.26 3.99 15.55
C ASN A 321 -2.56 3.65 14.81
N ASN A 322 -3.55 3.20 15.57
CA ASN A 322 -4.94 3.08 15.14
C ASN A 322 -5.77 4.01 16.04
N PRO A 323 -5.91 5.29 15.66
CA PRO A 323 -6.55 6.30 16.49
C PRO A 323 -8.08 6.12 16.53
N ILE A 324 -8.75 6.73 17.51
CA ILE A 324 -10.23 6.72 17.63
C ILE A 324 -10.92 7.63 16.60
N SER A 325 -10.18 8.48 15.91
CA SER A 325 -10.67 9.34 14.82
C SER A 325 -9.56 9.55 13.80
N LEU A 326 -9.96 9.82 12.56
CA LEU A 326 -9.03 10.06 11.45
C LEU A 326 -7.88 10.97 11.86
N ALA A 327 -6.65 10.52 11.63
CA ALA A 327 -5.43 11.28 11.85
C ALA A 327 -4.66 11.46 10.53
N ASN A 328 -4.15 12.68 10.34
CA ASN A 328 -3.29 13.05 9.23
C ASN A 328 -2.00 13.65 9.79
N SER A 329 -0.85 13.10 9.40
CA SER A 329 0.47 13.67 9.71
C SER A 329 1.14 14.12 8.43
N PHE A 330 1.74 15.32 8.46
CA PHE A 330 2.40 15.93 7.31
C PHE A 330 3.87 16.17 7.63
N PHE A 331 4.76 15.69 6.77
CA PHE A 331 6.20 15.87 6.89
C PHE A 331 6.67 16.68 5.69
N ALA A 332 6.92 17.98 5.92
CA ALA A 332 7.38 18.90 4.89
C ALA A 332 8.81 18.53 4.47
N GLU A 333 9.02 18.30 3.20
CA GLU A 333 10.30 17.88 2.64
C GLU A 333 10.55 18.51 1.26
N GLU A 334 11.81 18.45 0.83
CA GLU A 334 12.22 18.76 -0.53
C GLU A 334 12.93 17.53 -1.11
N SER A 335 12.25 16.83 -2.04
CA SER A 335 12.74 15.59 -2.66
C SER A 335 13.20 14.55 -1.63
N PRO A 336 12.29 13.88 -0.91
CA PRO A 336 12.67 12.86 0.05
C PRO A 336 13.51 11.78 -0.66
N ARG A 337 14.57 11.30 0.00
CA ARG A 337 15.39 10.24 -0.58
C ARG A 337 14.60 8.94 -0.68
N THR A 338 13.99 8.54 0.45
CA THR A 338 13.09 7.38 0.51
C THR A 338 12.02 7.59 1.56
N PHE A 339 10.91 6.91 1.38
CA PHE A 339 9.94 6.67 2.45
C PHE A 339 9.41 5.25 2.37
N ALA A 340 9.07 4.66 3.52
CA ALA A 340 8.72 3.24 3.59
C ALA A 340 7.71 2.96 4.69
N LEU A 341 6.73 2.11 4.41
CA LEU A 341 5.97 1.42 5.44
C LEU A 341 6.69 0.10 5.74
N LEU A 342 7.27 0.03 6.94
CA LEU A 342 8.12 -1.09 7.33
C LEU A 342 7.42 -2.00 8.33
N GLN A 343 7.63 -3.30 8.18
CA GLN A 343 7.37 -4.32 9.18
C GLN A 343 8.74 -4.70 9.79
N ARG A 344 9.11 -4.07 10.92
CA ARG A 344 10.38 -4.31 11.61
C ARG A 344 10.31 -5.53 12.52
N GLN A 345 9.16 -5.75 13.15
CA GLN A 345 8.93 -6.92 13.98
C GLN A 345 8.77 -8.16 13.09
N ARG A 346 9.70 -9.12 13.24
CA ARG A 346 9.76 -10.33 12.42
C ARG A 346 9.76 -11.62 13.26
N ASP A 347 9.50 -11.49 14.55
CA ASP A 347 9.40 -12.66 15.44
C ASP A 347 7.97 -13.18 15.43
N TYR A 348 7.80 -14.47 15.13
CA TYR A 348 6.50 -15.13 15.19
C TYR A 348 5.82 -14.97 16.55
N THR A 349 6.59 -15.00 17.66
CA THR A 349 6.06 -14.88 19.03
C THR A 349 5.42 -13.51 19.32
N ALA A 350 5.69 -12.51 18.47
CA ALA A 350 5.03 -11.20 18.60
C ALA A 350 3.59 -11.22 18.07
N TYR A 351 3.26 -12.15 17.17
CA TYR A 351 1.96 -12.23 16.51
C TYR A 351 1.17 -13.48 16.92
N GLU A 352 1.85 -14.62 17.04
CA GLU A 352 1.26 -15.94 17.31
C GLU A 352 0.11 -16.33 16.34
N ASP A 353 0.14 -15.81 15.11
CA ASP A 353 -0.86 -16.08 14.06
C ASP A 353 -0.28 -16.99 12.98
N ALA A 354 -0.57 -18.28 13.08
CA ALA A 354 -0.09 -19.30 12.14
C ALA A 354 -0.86 -19.32 10.80
N GLU A 355 -1.88 -18.50 10.62
CA GLU A 355 -2.64 -18.37 9.38
C GLU A 355 -2.27 -17.13 8.60
N ALA A 356 -2.22 -15.96 9.26
CA ALA A 356 -1.96 -14.69 8.63
C ALA A 356 -0.46 -14.43 8.39
N HIS A 357 0.42 -15.06 9.20
CA HIS A 357 1.88 -14.94 9.08
C HIS A 357 2.36 -13.49 9.00
N TYR A 358 1.92 -12.62 9.91
CA TYR A 358 2.27 -11.19 9.93
C TYR A 358 3.79 -10.97 9.94
N GLU A 359 4.57 -11.84 10.59
CA GLU A 359 6.03 -11.80 10.63
C GLU A 359 6.70 -11.91 9.25
N ARG A 360 5.95 -12.45 8.26
CA ARG A 360 6.42 -12.67 6.89
C ARG A 360 5.86 -11.66 5.88
N ARG A 361 5.03 -10.71 6.29
CA ARG A 361 4.50 -9.70 5.39
C ARG A 361 5.59 -8.72 4.97
N PRO A 362 5.68 -8.32 3.68
CA PRO A 362 6.75 -7.48 3.21
C PRO A 362 6.64 -6.07 3.78
N SER A 363 7.76 -5.39 3.88
CA SER A 363 7.85 -3.94 3.90
C SER A 363 7.72 -3.40 2.48
N LEU A 364 7.36 -2.12 2.32
CA LEU A 364 7.36 -1.42 1.05
C LEU A 364 8.09 -0.09 1.19
N GLN A 365 9.10 0.12 0.36
CA GLN A 365 9.85 1.37 0.27
C GLN A 365 9.67 1.99 -1.11
N ALA A 366 9.49 3.31 -1.15
CA ALA A 366 9.59 4.12 -2.36
C ALA A 366 10.90 4.91 -2.33
N GLU A 367 11.63 4.85 -3.44
CA GLU A 367 12.83 5.64 -3.72
C GLU A 367 12.50 6.62 -4.84
N ALA A 368 12.62 7.91 -4.58
CA ALA A 368 12.41 8.92 -5.61
C ALA A 368 13.50 8.82 -6.70
N ALA A 369 13.11 8.79 -7.94
CA ALA A 369 14.03 8.85 -9.08
C ALA A 369 14.01 10.28 -9.63
N GLY A 370 15.07 11.04 -9.36
CA GLY A 370 15.18 12.44 -9.72
C GLY A 370 14.68 13.40 -8.64
N ASP A 371 14.47 14.64 -9.03
CA ASP A 371 14.00 15.71 -8.15
C ASP A 371 12.47 15.76 -8.13
N TRP A 372 11.87 15.51 -6.97
CA TRP A 372 10.42 15.60 -6.76
C TRP A 372 9.98 16.98 -6.27
N GLY A 373 10.93 17.89 -6.05
CA GLY A 373 10.68 19.26 -5.60
C GLY A 373 10.17 19.34 -4.16
N LYS A 374 9.58 20.49 -3.84
CA LYS A 374 8.96 20.72 -2.54
C LYS A 374 7.60 20.04 -2.44
N GLY A 375 7.29 19.54 -1.24
CA GLY A 375 6.01 18.91 -0.97
C GLY A 375 5.91 18.42 0.45
N ASN A 376 5.01 17.47 0.67
CA ASN A 376 4.82 16.82 1.94
C ASN A 376 4.72 15.31 1.74
N LEU A 377 5.41 14.55 2.58
CA LEU A 377 4.99 13.17 2.80
C LEU A 377 3.81 13.19 3.76
N GLN A 378 2.75 12.51 3.41
CA GLN A 378 1.54 12.40 4.22
C GLN A 378 1.36 10.97 4.73
N LEU A 379 1.01 10.85 6.00
CA LEU A 379 0.57 9.63 6.64
C LEU A 379 -0.88 9.81 7.11
N VAL A 380 -1.74 8.92 6.64
CA VAL A 380 -3.15 8.83 7.03
C VAL A 380 -3.35 7.60 7.88
N GLU A 381 -3.90 7.75 9.09
CA GLU A 381 -4.26 6.68 9.99
C GLU A 381 -5.80 6.73 10.20
N ILE A 382 -6.50 5.74 9.66
CA ILE A 382 -7.97 5.65 9.66
C ILE A 382 -8.39 4.73 10.81
N PRO A 383 -9.36 5.11 11.65
CA PRO A 383 -9.89 4.21 12.67
C PRO A 383 -10.39 2.89 12.08
N SER A 384 -9.99 1.77 12.66
CA SER A 384 -10.48 0.45 12.24
C SER A 384 -10.60 -0.51 13.43
N ASP A 385 -11.66 -1.33 13.39
CA ASP A 385 -11.89 -2.43 14.34
C ASP A 385 -11.71 -3.80 13.68
N LEU A 386 -11.32 -3.82 12.39
CA LEU A 386 -11.18 -5.03 11.58
C LEU A 386 -9.81 -5.10 10.92
N GLU A 387 -9.14 -6.23 11.07
CA GLU A 387 -7.83 -6.52 10.46
C GLU A 387 -7.86 -6.63 8.92
N GLN A 388 -9.04 -6.72 8.33
CA GLN A 388 -9.20 -6.79 6.88
C GLN A 388 -9.17 -5.42 6.18
N ASN A 389 -9.19 -4.33 6.96
CA ASN A 389 -9.23 -2.98 6.44
C ASN A 389 -7.81 -2.42 6.33
N ASP A 390 -7.40 -2.03 5.13
CA ASP A 390 -6.18 -1.24 4.93
C ASP A 390 -6.43 0.18 5.48
N ASN A 391 -6.07 0.40 6.73
CA ASN A 391 -6.37 1.64 7.46
C ASN A 391 -5.19 2.61 7.54
N ILE A 392 -4.07 2.30 6.89
CA ILE A 392 -2.86 3.14 6.82
C ILE A 392 -2.62 3.51 5.36
N VAL A 393 -2.44 4.79 5.07
CA VAL A 393 -2.04 5.27 3.75
C VAL A 393 -0.87 6.23 3.89
N ALA A 394 0.19 6.03 3.09
CA ALA A 394 1.33 6.95 3.01
C ALA A 394 1.63 7.30 1.56
N TYR A 395 1.90 8.57 1.26
CA TYR A 395 2.19 9.05 -0.09
C TYR A 395 2.88 10.42 -0.09
N TRP A 396 3.53 10.72 -1.21
CA TRP A 396 4.11 12.04 -1.45
C TRP A 396 3.11 12.96 -2.13
N THR A 397 2.92 14.18 -1.59
CA THR A 397 2.10 15.23 -2.19
C THR A 397 3.00 16.39 -2.64
N PRO A 398 3.11 16.65 -3.96
CA PRO A 398 3.82 17.83 -4.47
C PRO A 398 3.20 19.14 -3.95
N ALA A 399 4.03 20.17 -3.74
CA ALA A 399 3.54 21.49 -3.35
C ALA A 399 2.75 22.19 -4.48
N GLU A 400 3.09 21.87 -5.73
CA GLU A 400 2.37 22.39 -6.90
C GLU A 400 1.03 21.69 -7.08
N PRO A 401 -0.09 22.42 -7.13
CA PRO A 401 -1.41 21.81 -7.26
C PRO A 401 -1.63 21.23 -8.66
N ALA A 402 -2.36 20.13 -8.75
CA ALA A 402 -2.81 19.57 -10.01
C ALA A 402 -3.96 20.40 -10.59
N ARG A 403 -3.76 20.97 -11.78
CA ARG A 403 -4.74 21.83 -12.46
C ARG A 403 -5.24 21.19 -13.75
N ALA A 404 -6.50 21.45 -14.09
CA ALA A 404 -7.10 21.01 -15.34
C ALA A 404 -6.23 21.42 -16.55
N GLY A 405 -6.02 20.49 -17.47
CA GLY A 405 -5.13 20.65 -18.63
C GLY A 405 -3.62 20.55 -18.29
N GLY A 406 -3.27 20.43 -17.01
CA GLY A 406 -1.89 20.22 -16.58
C GLY A 406 -1.44 18.77 -16.78
N LYS A 407 -0.12 18.57 -16.62
CA LYS A 407 0.51 17.25 -16.67
C LYS A 407 1.56 17.11 -15.57
N LEU A 408 1.81 15.88 -15.16
CA LEU A 408 2.90 15.54 -14.25
C LEU A 408 3.56 14.24 -14.75
N GLU A 409 4.89 14.24 -14.83
CA GLU A 409 5.68 13.02 -15.01
C GLU A 409 6.48 12.77 -13.73
N THR A 410 6.48 11.54 -13.25
CA THR A 410 7.21 11.13 -12.07
C THR A 410 7.78 9.73 -12.26
N SER A 411 8.95 9.49 -11.67
CA SER A 411 9.57 8.17 -11.65
C SER A 411 10.01 7.83 -10.23
N TYR A 412 9.89 6.55 -9.89
CA TYR A 412 10.28 6.03 -8.57
C TYR A 412 10.53 4.53 -8.65
N ARG A 413 11.24 4.02 -7.67
CA ARG A 413 11.40 2.58 -7.45
C ARG A 413 10.63 2.17 -6.21
N LEU A 414 9.86 1.10 -6.31
CA LEU A 414 9.26 0.40 -5.18
C LEU A 414 10.06 -0.86 -4.89
N LEU A 415 10.37 -1.09 -3.61
CA LEU A 415 11.04 -2.30 -3.12
C LEU A 415 10.12 -3.02 -2.14
N TRP A 416 9.82 -4.29 -2.43
CA TRP A 416 8.92 -5.14 -1.65
C TRP A 416 9.71 -6.30 -1.06
N GLY A 417 9.79 -6.40 0.27
CA GLY A 417 10.51 -7.49 0.91
C GLY A 417 10.84 -7.21 2.37
N ASP A 418 11.86 -7.88 2.88
CA ASP A 418 12.31 -7.73 4.27
C ASP A 418 12.97 -6.35 4.52
N LEU A 419 13.55 -5.76 3.49
CA LEU A 419 14.19 -4.44 3.48
C LEU A 419 15.18 -4.25 4.64
N LYS A 420 15.98 -5.30 4.93
CA LYS A 420 17.01 -5.21 5.95
C LYS A 420 17.96 -4.07 5.66
N ARG A 421 18.17 -3.22 6.64
CA ARG A 421 19.15 -2.13 6.51
C ARG A 421 20.55 -2.70 6.47
N SER A 422 21.35 -2.17 5.55
CA SER A 422 22.80 -2.44 5.48
C SER A 422 23.63 -1.44 6.32
N ASP A 423 23.01 -0.38 6.83
CA ASP A 423 23.66 0.68 7.60
C ASP A 423 23.45 0.47 9.09
N ASP A 424 24.49 -0.02 9.77
CA ASP A 424 24.50 -0.26 11.22
C ASP A 424 25.06 0.94 12.01
N THR A 425 25.16 2.12 11.41
CA THR A 425 25.82 3.27 12.06
C THR A 425 24.95 3.98 13.08
N ILE A 426 23.62 3.92 12.93
CA ILE A 426 22.65 4.54 13.86
C ILE A 426 21.76 3.49 14.50
N GLY A 427 21.34 3.76 15.74
CA GLY A 427 20.35 2.95 16.44
C GLY A 427 18.95 3.17 15.89
N LEU A 428 18.12 2.12 15.90
CA LEU A 428 16.73 2.12 15.48
C LEU A 428 15.80 2.04 16.67
N ALA A 429 14.64 2.68 16.62
CA ALA A 429 13.54 2.44 17.53
C ALA A 429 12.93 1.06 17.21
N VAL A 430 13.19 0.10 18.09
CA VAL A 430 12.79 -1.29 17.88
C VAL A 430 11.50 -1.66 18.61
N ALA A 431 11.06 -0.82 19.55
CA ALA A 431 9.79 -1.01 20.25
C ALA A 431 9.24 0.33 20.74
N THR A 432 7.92 0.49 20.67
CA THR A 432 7.18 1.63 21.20
C THR A 432 6.04 1.12 22.06
N ARG A 433 6.05 1.45 23.36
CA ARG A 433 5.02 1.03 24.31
C ARG A 433 4.42 2.23 25.00
N THR A 434 3.16 2.14 25.36
CA THR A 434 2.46 3.17 26.12
C THR A 434 1.78 2.58 27.35
N GLY A 435 1.51 3.41 28.34
CA GLY A 435 0.84 2.97 29.56
C GLY A 435 0.43 4.13 30.45
N VAL A 436 -0.16 3.79 31.60
CA VAL A 436 -0.48 4.76 32.63
C VAL A 436 0.80 5.41 33.15
N GLY A 437 0.85 6.74 33.17
CA GLY A 437 2.01 7.51 33.64
C GLY A 437 2.09 7.63 35.15
N GLY A 438 3.18 8.23 35.61
CA GLY A 438 3.48 8.47 37.02
C GLY A 438 4.24 7.32 37.70
N PRO A 439 4.61 7.48 39.00
CA PRO A 439 5.33 6.49 39.79
C PRO A 439 4.50 5.24 40.02
N SER A 440 5.16 4.07 40.01
CA SER A 440 4.53 2.79 40.32
C SER A 440 3.94 2.79 41.74
N GLY A 441 2.73 2.26 41.86
CA GLY A 441 2.03 2.16 43.17
C GLY A 441 1.29 3.43 43.60
N ILE A 442 1.34 4.50 42.81
CA ILE A 442 0.60 5.75 43.06
C ILE A 442 -0.50 5.89 41.98
N LYS A 443 -1.73 6.23 42.44
CA LYS A 443 -2.84 6.47 41.51
C LYS A 443 -2.51 7.67 40.62
N ASN A 444 -2.69 7.50 39.30
CA ASN A 444 -2.45 8.55 38.32
C ASN A 444 -3.59 9.59 38.29
N GLU A 445 -3.61 10.49 39.27
CA GLU A 445 -4.61 11.56 39.36
C GLU A 445 -4.34 12.71 38.38
N ALA A 446 -3.11 12.81 37.88
CA ALA A 446 -2.69 13.88 36.98
C ALA A 446 -2.98 13.58 35.47
N GLY A 447 -3.56 12.43 35.16
CA GLY A 447 -3.82 12.03 33.77
C GLY A 447 -2.56 11.88 32.91
N LEU A 448 -1.44 11.47 33.55
CA LEU A 448 -0.18 11.29 32.84
C LEU A 448 -0.21 10.06 31.92
N ARG A 449 0.38 10.16 30.74
CA ARG A 449 0.65 9.03 29.86
C ARG A 449 2.13 8.74 29.83
N LYS A 450 2.50 7.46 29.99
CA LYS A 450 3.88 6.98 29.88
C LYS A 450 4.15 6.47 28.47
N PHE A 451 5.30 6.86 27.95
CA PHE A 451 5.86 6.33 26.70
C PHE A 451 7.18 5.65 27.01
N VAL A 452 7.38 4.48 26.41
CA VAL A 452 8.61 3.69 26.53
C VAL A 452 9.08 3.33 25.14
N VAL A 453 10.27 3.82 24.75
CA VAL A 453 10.87 3.58 23.45
C VAL A 453 12.21 2.87 23.66
N ASP A 454 12.37 1.72 23.04
CA ASP A 454 13.63 0.98 23.03
C ASP A 454 14.37 1.23 21.72
N PHE A 455 15.63 1.65 21.85
CA PHE A 455 16.54 1.86 20.73
C PHE A 455 17.64 0.80 20.75
N ALA A 456 17.91 0.18 19.61
CA ALA A 456 18.94 -0.84 19.47
C ALA A 456 19.71 -0.71 18.13
N GLY A 457 20.83 -1.40 18.05
CA GLY A 457 21.69 -1.40 16.85
C GLY A 457 22.64 -0.21 16.78
N GLY A 458 23.34 -0.09 15.66
CA GLY A 458 24.37 0.91 15.44
C GLY A 458 25.44 0.90 16.53
N VAL A 459 25.89 2.07 16.91
CA VAL A 459 26.90 2.23 17.96
C VAL A 459 26.37 1.94 19.38
N LEU A 460 25.04 1.92 19.58
CA LEU A 460 24.42 1.75 20.90
C LEU A 460 24.80 0.44 21.58
N GLY A 461 24.87 -0.65 20.82
CA GLY A 461 25.19 -1.98 21.35
C GLY A 461 26.57 -2.07 21.99
N GLY A 462 27.54 -1.28 21.50
CA GLY A 462 28.91 -1.25 22.01
C GLY A 462 29.12 -0.29 23.20
N LEU A 463 28.13 0.52 23.58
CA LEU A 463 28.29 1.47 24.67
C LEU A 463 28.11 0.80 26.03
N PRO A 464 28.96 1.16 27.05
CA PRO A 464 28.82 0.65 28.40
C PRO A 464 27.55 1.21 29.06
N SER A 465 27.00 0.50 30.07
CA SER A 465 25.74 0.87 30.73
C SER A 465 25.79 2.19 31.50
N ASP A 466 26.99 2.67 31.86
CA ASP A 466 27.23 3.95 32.52
C ASP A 466 27.49 5.12 31.55
N ALA A 467 27.44 4.87 30.21
CA ALA A 467 27.58 5.91 29.22
C ALA A 467 26.50 7.01 29.41
N LYS A 468 26.95 8.28 29.31
CA LYS A 468 26.08 9.43 29.50
C LYS A 468 25.26 9.72 28.23
N ILE A 469 24.29 8.86 27.97
CA ILE A 469 23.35 9.04 26.87
C ILE A 469 22.23 9.99 27.30
N GLU A 470 21.91 10.93 26.45
CA GLU A 470 20.83 11.90 26.66
C GLU A 470 19.70 11.64 25.64
N ALA A 471 18.46 11.72 26.09
CA ALA A 471 17.32 11.83 25.19
C ALA A 471 17.06 13.31 24.89
N LYS A 472 16.96 13.63 23.62
CA LYS A 472 16.47 14.92 23.13
C LYS A 472 15.00 14.73 22.77
N THR A 473 14.11 15.05 23.71
CA THR A 473 12.68 14.79 23.61
C THR A 473 11.90 16.09 23.59
N ASP A 474 11.01 16.22 22.61
CA ASP A 474 10.10 17.35 22.45
C ASP A 474 8.64 16.84 22.46
N VAL A 475 7.73 17.65 22.96
CA VAL A 475 6.28 17.43 22.88
C VAL A 475 5.58 18.72 22.47
N ALA A 476 4.76 18.63 21.43
CA ALA A 476 3.81 19.68 21.10
C ALA A 476 2.42 19.29 21.63
N GLY A 477 1.70 20.23 22.26
CA GLY A 477 0.38 19.99 22.84
C GLY A 477 0.38 19.46 24.28
N GLY A 478 1.55 19.39 24.94
CA GLY A 478 1.67 18.90 26.32
C GLY A 478 2.98 19.28 26.98
N GLU A 479 3.28 18.62 28.11
CA GLU A 479 4.47 18.85 28.93
C GLU A 479 5.11 17.51 29.29
N ILE A 480 6.45 17.41 29.16
CA ILE A 480 7.23 16.27 29.66
C ILE A 480 7.44 16.46 31.16
N VAL A 481 6.85 15.57 31.95
CA VAL A 481 6.91 15.64 33.42
C VAL A 481 8.13 14.90 33.97
N SER A 482 8.51 13.80 33.33
CA SER A 482 9.70 13.01 33.69
C SER A 482 10.30 12.36 32.47
N SER A 483 11.61 12.18 32.45
CA SER A 483 12.31 11.47 31.37
C SER A 483 13.54 10.77 31.96
N THR A 484 13.77 9.54 31.54
CA THR A 484 14.95 8.77 31.90
C THR A 484 15.43 7.89 30.77
N VAL A 485 16.76 7.71 30.69
CA VAL A 485 17.41 6.83 29.69
C VAL A 485 18.34 5.87 30.44
N PHE A 486 18.26 4.59 30.11
CA PHE A 486 19.12 3.57 30.65
C PHE A 486 19.29 2.38 29.74
N LYS A 487 20.38 1.63 29.89
CA LYS A 487 20.64 0.41 29.15
C LYS A 487 19.83 -0.76 29.71
N VAL A 488 19.25 -1.55 28.81
CA VAL A 488 18.56 -2.82 29.10
C VAL A 488 19.50 -3.94 28.64
N ASP A 489 20.27 -4.50 29.55
CA ASP A 489 21.36 -5.43 29.22
C ASP A 489 20.86 -6.71 28.53
N VAL A 490 19.70 -7.24 28.93
CA VAL A 490 19.16 -8.50 28.36
C VAL A 490 18.81 -8.39 26.88
N SER A 491 18.43 -7.21 26.39
CA SER A 491 18.11 -6.94 24.98
C SER A 491 19.19 -6.15 24.27
N ASN A 492 20.25 -5.77 24.97
CA ASN A 492 21.32 -4.88 24.48
C ASN A 492 20.75 -3.60 23.81
N SER A 493 19.68 -3.06 24.39
CA SER A 493 18.99 -1.84 23.92
C SER A 493 19.13 -0.71 24.93
N TRP A 494 18.88 0.52 24.47
CA TRP A 494 18.74 1.70 25.33
C TRP A 494 17.28 2.11 25.41
N ARG A 495 16.75 2.13 26.62
CA ARG A 495 15.36 2.48 26.89
C ARG A 495 15.22 3.92 27.31
N LEU A 496 14.40 4.66 26.55
CA LEU A 496 13.85 5.94 26.96
C LEU A 496 12.47 5.71 27.56
N ALA A 497 12.24 6.18 28.78
CA ALA A 497 10.93 6.19 29.44
C ALA A 497 10.60 7.62 29.87
N PHE A 498 9.43 8.14 29.48
CA PHE A 498 9.03 9.49 29.84
C PHE A 498 7.52 9.58 30.05
N ASP A 499 7.12 10.50 30.94
CA ASP A 499 5.72 10.80 31.23
C ASP A 499 5.32 12.12 30.63
N VAL A 500 4.15 12.15 29.98
CA VAL A 500 3.58 13.35 29.35
C VAL A 500 2.27 13.75 30.02
N ARG A 501 2.12 15.04 30.29
CA ARG A 501 0.84 15.65 30.66
C ARG A 501 0.26 16.36 29.44
N PRO A 502 -0.94 15.98 28.95
CA PRO A 502 -1.57 16.69 27.86
C PRO A 502 -2.06 18.06 28.31
N ALA A 503 -1.95 19.06 27.45
CA ALA A 503 -2.50 20.40 27.72
C ALA A 503 -4.02 20.48 27.50
N GLY A 504 -4.60 19.51 26.81
CA GLY A 504 -6.02 19.45 26.47
C GLY A 504 -6.37 18.20 25.65
N PRO A 505 -7.54 18.16 25.00
CA PRO A 505 -8.00 17.00 24.24
C PRO A 505 -7.41 16.90 22.82
N ALA A 506 -6.65 17.89 22.37
CA ALA A 506 -6.03 17.92 21.05
C ALA A 506 -4.91 16.84 20.96
N PRO A 507 -4.62 16.34 19.73
CA PRO A 507 -3.49 15.43 19.52
C PRO A 507 -2.17 16.06 19.97
N LEU A 508 -1.29 15.24 20.52
CA LEU A 508 0.09 15.60 20.86
C LEU A 508 1.03 14.99 19.85
N GLU A 509 2.02 15.78 19.41
CA GLU A 509 3.13 15.30 18.60
C GLU A 509 4.35 15.10 19.50
N LEU A 510 4.84 13.87 19.54
CA LEU A 510 5.98 13.44 20.34
C LEU A 510 7.16 13.17 19.42
N ARG A 511 8.34 13.64 19.81
CA ARG A 511 9.58 13.40 19.07
C ARG A 511 10.73 13.15 20.04
N SER A 512 11.55 12.15 19.73
CA SER A 512 12.76 11.89 20.51
C SER A 512 13.86 11.20 19.73
N TYR A 513 15.11 11.45 20.09
CA TYR A 513 16.28 10.70 19.66
C TYR A 513 17.31 10.65 20.80
N LEU A 514 18.21 9.67 20.72
CA LEU A 514 19.31 9.57 21.66
C LEU A 514 20.59 10.22 21.10
N ALA A 515 21.33 10.89 21.99
CA ALA A 515 22.57 11.57 21.67
C ALA A 515 23.63 11.32 22.74
N TYR A 516 24.89 11.41 22.36
CA TYR A 516 26.03 11.47 23.25
C TYR A 516 26.80 12.75 22.95
N SER A 517 26.82 13.67 23.89
CA SER A 517 27.22 15.05 23.62
C SER A 517 26.43 15.61 22.43
N ASP A 518 27.12 16.12 21.38
CA ASP A 518 26.48 16.66 20.18
C ASP A 518 26.26 15.61 19.07
N ARG A 519 26.66 14.36 19.29
CA ARG A 519 26.53 13.29 18.30
C ARG A 519 25.17 12.62 18.41
N VAL A 520 24.36 12.67 17.36
CA VAL A 520 23.14 11.89 17.23
C VAL A 520 23.51 10.41 17.08
N LEU A 521 22.87 9.54 17.87
CA LEU A 521 23.14 8.10 17.92
C LEU A 521 22.03 7.27 17.30
N THR A 522 20.82 7.82 17.16
CA THR A 522 19.63 7.10 16.70
C THR A 522 18.91 7.86 15.60
N GLU A 523 18.03 7.17 14.89
CA GLU A 523 16.98 7.83 14.15
C GLU A 523 16.10 8.68 15.09
N THR A 524 15.31 9.59 14.51
CA THR A 524 14.35 10.39 15.25
C THR A 524 13.04 9.62 15.33
N TRP A 525 12.72 9.08 16.49
CA TRP A 525 11.42 8.49 16.79
C TRP A 525 10.36 9.58 16.88
N GLN A 526 9.16 9.33 16.31
CA GLN A 526 7.98 10.19 16.39
C GLN A 526 6.73 9.35 16.68
N TYR A 527 5.76 9.96 17.35
CA TYR A 527 4.47 9.36 17.64
C TYR A 527 3.41 10.45 17.81
N GLN A 528 2.24 10.23 17.24
CA GLN A 528 1.07 11.07 17.54
C GLN A 528 0.21 10.33 18.58
N TRP A 529 -0.13 11.01 19.67
CA TRP A 529 -1.04 10.51 20.68
C TRP A 529 -2.19 11.48 20.88
N ARG A 530 -3.40 10.96 20.94
CA ARG A 530 -4.59 11.74 21.28
C ARG A 530 -5.10 11.26 22.63
N PRO A 531 -5.35 12.16 23.62
CA PRO A 531 -6.00 11.78 24.87
C PRO A 531 -7.38 11.16 24.58
N GLY A 532 -7.56 9.92 25.03
CA GLY A 532 -8.74 9.13 24.76
C GLY A 532 -8.51 7.89 23.86
N ASP A 533 -7.41 7.83 23.12
CA ASP A 533 -7.03 6.64 22.33
C ASP A 533 -6.83 5.39 23.22
N GLU A 534 -6.60 5.61 24.52
CA GLU A 534 -6.45 4.54 25.52
C GLU A 534 -7.76 3.93 26.00
N LYS A 535 -8.91 4.37 25.52
CA LYS A 535 -10.21 3.81 25.93
C LYS A 535 -10.50 2.54 25.14
N SER A 536 -11.09 1.54 25.81
CA SER A 536 -11.57 0.34 25.15
C SER A 536 -12.52 0.70 24.00
N ARG A 537 -12.40 -0.02 22.90
CA ARG A 537 -13.33 0.03 21.77
C ARG A 537 -14.41 -1.01 22.04
N GLU A 538 -15.53 -0.58 22.66
CA GLU A 538 -16.73 -1.40 22.89
C GLU A 538 -17.61 -1.45 21.63
#